data_1606ee6055e73c4755d0a08cfd680701
#
_entry.id   1606ee6055e73c4755d0a08cfd680701
#
_cell.length_a   1.000
_cell.length_b   1.000
_cell.length_c   1.000
_cell.angle_alpha   90.00
_cell.angle_beta   90.00
_cell.angle_gamma   90.00
#
_symmetry.space_group_name_H-M   'P 1'
#
loop_
_entity.id
_entity.type
_entity.pdbx_description
1 polymer ?
#
loop_
_entity_poly.entity_id
_entity_poly.type
_entity_poly.pdbx_seq_one_letter_code
_entity_poly.pdbx_strand_id
1 'polypeptide(L)'
;AYNIEWGFEPGFTLLMYVSKCLVNNFHFFVFLCTIINVVLLLLFLKNRVENIPFAFVIFLSFGGYVMSTNLMRNSIAILIFVNSIRFIEQKKAIPYLALCLLASSFHISALLYIPLYFIVRYKYNKWIYIAIFTIVNFIFLLHVPIITTVITHIFGEANGVVQMKLETYTSGNMAEMKTLSIGYLERLFTGILIICYYDKLCEVREENKIFINLFLLYLTSSFILSEFSEISLRTSYLFICACLLYTSDAADE
;
A
#
# COMPACT_ATOMS: atom_id res chain seq x y z
N ALA A 1 -16.64 -6.16 27.37
CA ALA A 1 -17.47 -5.58 26.32
C ALA A 1 -16.72 -4.40 25.68
N TYR A 2 -16.67 -4.33 24.34
CA TYR A 2 -16.12 -3.17 23.66
C TYR A 2 -17.26 -2.35 23.02
N ASN A 3 -17.04 -1.03 22.92
CA ASN A 3 -18.00 -0.15 22.31
C ASN A 3 -17.78 -0.07 20.80
N ILE A 4 -18.86 -0.03 20.01
CA ILE A 4 -18.78 0.21 18.59
C ILE A 4 -18.67 1.72 18.38
N GLU A 5 -17.58 2.15 17.76
CA GLU A 5 -17.40 3.55 17.37
C GLU A 5 -18.03 3.76 15.99
N TRP A 6 -19.03 4.67 15.94
CA TRP A 6 -19.78 4.98 14.71
C TRP A 6 -19.04 5.94 13.77
N GLY A 7 -17.78 6.27 14.05
CA GLY A 7 -16.96 7.16 13.22
C GLY A 7 -16.13 6.43 12.15
N PHE A 8 -16.26 5.10 12.02
CA PHE A 8 -15.52 4.30 11.04
C PHE A 8 -16.33 4.08 9.75
N GLU A 9 -15.63 3.62 8.71
CA GLU A 9 -16.22 3.26 7.44
C GLU A 9 -17.25 2.11 7.60
N PRO A 10 -18.32 2.09 6.77
CA PRO A 10 -19.49 1.23 7.00
C PRO A 10 -19.17 -0.27 7.00
N GLY A 11 -18.25 -0.75 6.14
CA GLY A 11 -17.87 -2.16 6.09
C GLY A 11 -17.14 -2.61 7.36
N PHE A 12 -16.26 -1.76 7.89
CA PHE A 12 -15.56 -2.07 9.13
C PHE A 12 -16.51 -2.01 10.35
N THR A 13 -17.41 -1.02 10.38
CA THR A 13 -18.45 -0.91 11.42
C THR A 13 -19.37 -2.13 11.41
N LEU A 14 -19.77 -2.60 10.21
CA LEU A 14 -20.57 -3.82 10.08
C LEU A 14 -19.82 -5.04 10.62
N LEU A 15 -18.52 -5.17 10.32
CA LEU A 15 -17.69 -6.27 10.83
C LEU A 15 -17.61 -6.24 12.37
N MET A 16 -17.44 -5.04 12.97
CA MET A 16 -17.48 -4.86 14.42
C MET A 16 -18.83 -5.29 15.01
N TYR A 17 -19.93 -4.89 14.37
CA TYR A 17 -21.28 -5.24 14.81
C TYR A 17 -21.52 -6.76 14.77
N VAL A 18 -21.21 -7.40 13.64
CA VAL A 18 -21.33 -8.88 13.48
C VAL A 18 -20.49 -9.61 14.51
N SER A 19 -19.24 -9.20 14.70
CA SER A 19 -18.35 -9.77 15.72
C SER A 19 -18.95 -9.66 17.12
N LYS A 20 -19.51 -8.51 17.46
CA LYS A 20 -20.13 -8.26 18.76
C LYS A 20 -21.40 -9.09 18.99
N CYS A 21 -22.19 -9.31 17.94
CA CYS A 21 -23.37 -10.18 17.99
C CYS A 21 -23.00 -11.65 18.22
N LEU A 22 -21.88 -12.12 17.67
CA LEU A 22 -21.40 -13.49 17.84
C LEU A 22 -20.76 -13.68 19.22
N VAL A 23 -19.77 -12.85 19.54
CA VAL A 23 -19.05 -12.89 20.82
C VAL A 23 -18.68 -11.45 21.21
N ASN A 24 -19.24 -10.97 22.30
CA ASN A 24 -18.98 -9.62 22.81
C ASN A 24 -17.59 -9.53 23.50
N ASN A 25 -16.53 -9.77 22.71
CA ASN A 25 -15.14 -9.75 23.15
C ASN A 25 -14.26 -9.11 22.09
N PHE A 26 -13.41 -8.16 22.49
CA PHE A 26 -12.48 -7.48 21.59
C PHE A 26 -11.46 -8.44 20.95
N HIS A 27 -10.94 -9.40 21.71
CA HIS A 27 -9.98 -10.38 21.17
C HIS A 27 -10.61 -11.27 20.09
N PHE A 28 -11.91 -11.59 20.22
CA PHE A 28 -12.63 -12.29 19.16
C PHE A 28 -12.74 -11.46 17.88
N PHE A 29 -12.98 -10.16 18.01
CA PHE A 29 -12.96 -9.25 16.85
C PHE A 29 -11.60 -9.20 16.16
N VAL A 30 -10.49 -9.07 16.94
CA VAL A 30 -9.13 -9.12 16.41
C VAL A 30 -8.85 -10.45 15.71
N PHE A 31 -9.25 -11.57 16.32
CA PHE A 31 -9.14 -12.90 15.71
C PHE A 31 -9.87 -13.00 14.38
N LEU A 32 -11.09 -12.47 14.29
CA LEU A 32 -11.88 -12.45 13.04
C LEU A 32 -11.18 -11.62 11.95
N CYS A 33 -10.69 -10.43 12.29
CA CYS A 33 -9.90 -9.61 11.35
C CYS A 33 -8.64 -10.34 10.87
N THR A 34 -7.96 -11.04 11.77
CA THR A 34 -6.76 -11.81 11.44
C THR A 34 -7.09 -12.96 10.48
N ILE A 35 -8.16 -13.70 10.72
CA ILE A 35 -8.62 -14.77 9.79
C ILE A 35 -8.92 -14.19 8.41
N ILE A 36 -9.65 -13.06 8.34
CA ILE A 36 -9.95 -12.41 7.06
C ILE A 36 -8.66 -12.04 6.33
N ASN A 37 -7.70 -11.44 7.02
CA ASN A 37 -6.40 -11.08 6.44
C ASN A 37 -5.64 -12.30 5.91
N VAL A 38 -5.55 -13.38 6.71
CA VAL A 38 -4.85 -14.61 6.30
C VAL A 38 -5.54 -15.25 5.10
N VAL A 39 -6.87 -15.36 5.10
CA VAL A 39 -7.62 -15.92 3.97
C VAL A 39 -7.40 -15.09 2.71
N LEU A 40 -7.52 -13.77 2.77
CA LEU A 40 -7.32 -12.90 1.61
C LEU A 40 -5.87 -12.98 1.08
N LEU A 41 -4.88 -13.05 1.98
CA LEU A 41 -3.48 -13.23 1.60
C LEU A 41 -3.24 -14.59 0.92
N LEU A 42 -3.75 -15.68 1.49
CA LEU A 42 -3.63 -17.01 0.90
C LEU A 42 -4.33 -17.12 -0.46
N LEU A 43 -5.50 -16.49 -0.63
CA LEU A 43 -6.20 -16.41 -1.93
C LEU A 43 -5.35 -15.69 -2.98
N PHE A 44 -4.62 -14.65 -2.59
CA PHE A 44 -3.71 -13.95 -3.49
C PHE A 44 -2.50 -14.81 -3.86
N LEU A 45 -1.84 -15.42 -2.85
CA LEU A 45 -0.59 -16.17 -3.05
C LEU A 45 -0.81 -17.48 -3.82
N LYS A 46 -1.91 -18.21 -3.54
CA LYS A 46 -2.18 -19.56 -4.06
C LYS A 46 -2.01 -19.70 -5.59
N ASN A 47 -2.30 -18.67 -6.35
CA ASN A 47 -2.26 -18.72 -7.81
C ASN A 47 -1.05 -17.96 -8.40
N ARG A 48 -0.11 -17.53 -7.56
CA ARG A 48 0.96 -16.62 -7.99
C ARG A 48 2.35 -17.03 -7.57
N VAL A 49 2.47 -17.80 -6.49
CA VAL A 49 3.76 -18.24 -5.96
C VAL A 49 3.73 -19.73 -5.71
N GLU A 50 4.86 -20.40 -5.99
CA GLU A 50 5.01 -21.84 -5.78
C GLU A 50 5.22 -22.13 -4.29
N ASN A 51 6.04 -21.33 -3.61
CA ASN A 51 6.38 -21.50 -2.21
C ASN A 51 5.58 -20.53 -1.31
N ILE A 52 4.33 -20.89 -0.99
CA ILE A 52 3.44 -20.09 -0.15
C ILE A 52 4.03 -19.83 1.25
N PRO A 53 4.61 -20.81 1.98
CA PRO A 53 5.23 -20.55 3.29
C PRO A 53 6.33 -19.50 3.23
N PHE A 54 7.19 -19.54 2.22
CA PHE A 54 8.27 -18.58 2.03
C PHE A 54 7.72 -17.17 1.75
N ALA A 55 6.77 -17.04 0.83
CA ALA A 55 6.09 -15.78 0.53
C ALA A 55 5.38 -15.20 1.77
N PHE A 56 4.81 -16.05 2.62
CA PHE A 56 4.20 -15.62 3.87
C PHE A 56 5.23 -15.06 4.86
N VAL A 57 6.39 -15.71 5.00
CA VAL A 57 7.50 -15.20 5.82
C VAL A 57 7.99 -13.84 5.30
N ILE A 58 8.14 -13.70 3.99
CA ILE A 58 8.49 -12.42 3.35
C ILE A 58 7.45 -11.35 3.68
N PHE A 59 6.16 -11.67 3.52
CA PHE A 59 5.08 -10.73 3.87
C PHE A 59 5.20 -10.23 5.31
N LEU A 60 5.41 -11.13 6.26
CA LEU A 60 5.59 -10.76 7.67
C LEU A 60 6.82 -9.87 7.87
N SER A 61 7.94 -10.18 7.20
CA SER A 61 9.21 -9.46 7.31
C SER A 61 9.13 -8.04 6.74
N PHE A 62 8.40 -7.84 5.65
CA PHE A 62 8.16 -6.52 5.05
C PHE A 62 7.07 -5.68 5.74
N GLY A 63 6.72 -6.02 6.96
CA GLY A 63 5.79 -5.23 7.78
C GLY A 63 4.33 -5.70 7.71
N GLY A 64 4.04 -6.85 7.09
CA GLY A 64 2.71 -7.44 7.07
C GLY A 64 2.15 -7.71 8.46
N TYR A 65 3.00 -8.05 9.44
CA TYR A 65 2.61 -8.17 10.83
C TYR A 65 2.12 -6.82 11.40
N VAL A 66 2.90 -5.76 11.25
CA VAL A 66 2.54 -4.40 11.72
C VAL A 66 1.29 -3.91 11.01
N MET A 67 1.17 -4.14 9.71
CA MET A 67 -0.01 -3.81 8.93
C MET A 67 -1.25 -4.51 9.48
N SER A 68 -1.17 -5.80 9.77
CA SER A 68 -2.31 -6.60 10.23
C SER A 68 -2.74 -6.27 11.66
N THR A 69 -1.82 -5.86 12.53
CA THR A 69 -2.10 -5.56 13.95
C THR A 69 -2.47 -4.10 14.19
N ASN A 70 -1.70 -3.16 13.64
CA ASN A 70 -1.87 -1.73 13.92
C ASN A 70 -2.82 -1.05 12.93
N LEU A 71 -2.96 -1.59 11.71
CA LEU A 71 -3.73 -1.00 10.63
C LEU A 71 -4.85 -1.93 10.16
N MET A 72 -5.59 -2.56 11.06
CA MET A 72 -6.58 -3.62 10.77
C MET A 72 -7.56 -3.26 9.64
N ARG A 73 -8.11 -2.05 9.62
CA ARG A 73 -9.00 -1.56 8.55
C ARG A 73 -8.29 -1.48 7.21
N ASN A 74 -7.11 -0.88 7.23
CA ASN A 74 -6.32 -0.66 6.03
C ASN A 74 -5.80 -1.99 5.46
N SER A 75 -5.42 -2.94 6.32
CA SER A 75 -4.92 -4.25 5.90
C SER A 75 -5.99 -5.05 5.14
N ILE A 76 -7.23 -5.07 5.63
CA ILE A 76 -8.33 -5.72 4.93
C ILE A 76 -8.56 -5.04 3.55
N ALA A 77 -8.59 -3.71 3.51
CA ALA A 77 -8.76 -2.95 2.28
C ALA A 77 -7.63 -3.23 1.26
N ILE A 78 -6.37 -3.24 1.72
CA ILE A 78 -5.21 -3.57 0.89
C ILE A 78 -5.32 -4.99 0.32
N LEU A 79 -5.64 -5.98 1.14
CA LEU A 79 -5.73 -7.36 0.70
C LEU A 79 -6.91 -7.61 -0.24
N ILE A 80 -8.03 -6.89 -0.10
CA ILE A 80 -9.11 -6.90 -1.10
C ILE A 80 -8.61 -6.31 -2.42
N PHE A 81 -7.91 -5.16 -2.39
CA PHE A 81 -7.32 -4.56 -3.58
C PHE A 81 -6.35 -5.51 -4.27
N VAL A 82 -5.42 -6.12 -3.53
CA VAL A 82 -4.43 -7.04 -4.08
C VAL A 82 -5.10 -8.21 -4.81
N ASN A 83 -6.20 -8.75 -4.27
CA ASN A 83 -7.00 -9.77 -4.95
C ASN A 83 -7.74 -9.22 -6.19
N SER A 84 -7.95 -7.91 -6.30
CA SER A 84 -8.57 -7.29 -7.47
C SER A 84 -7.62 -7.17 -8.67
N ILE A 85 -6.30 -7.24 -8.46
CA ILE A 85 -5.27 -7.09 -9.52
C ILE A 85 -5.49 -8.08 -10.66
N ARG A 86 -5.96 -9.31 -10.37
CA ARG A 86 -6.33 -10.30 -11.39
C ARG A 86 -7.31 -9.77 -12.44
N PHE A 87 -8.17 -8.82 -12.06
CA PHE A 87 -9.13 -8.23 -13.00
C PHE A 87 -8.51 -7.12 -13.86
N ILE A 88 -7.42 -6.50 -13.40
CA ILE A 88 -6.58 -5.63 -14.25
C ILE A 88 -5.92 -6.47 -15.35
N GLU A 89 -5.34 -7.62 -14.99
CA GLU A 89 -4.73 -8.59 -15.91
C GLU A 89 -5.74 -9.08 -16.96
N GLN A 90 -6.94 -9.42 -16.51
CA GLN A 90 -8.05 -9.87 -17.37
C GLN A 90 -8.73 -8.72 -18.13
N LYS A 91 -8.34 -7.47 -17.93
CA LYS A 91 -8.95 -6.26 -18.52
C LYS A 91 -10.45 -6.11 -18.19
N LYS A 92 -10.87 -6.60 -17.01
CA LYS A 92 -12.25 -6.55 -16.51
C LYS A 92 -12.43 -5.40 -15.53
N ALA A 93 -12.92 -4.26 -16.02
CA ALA A 93 -13.05 -3.05 -15.18
C ALA A 93 -14.14 -3.18 -14.10
N ILE A 94 -15.31 -3.74 -14.43
CA ILE A 94 -16.45 -3.80 -13.51
C ILE A 94 -16.12 -4.56 -12.22
N PRO A 95 -15.63 -5.83 -12.25
CA PRO A 95 -15.30 -6.54 -11.02
C PRO A 95 -14.11 -5.90 -10.27
N TYR A 96 -13.17 -5.26 -10.97
CA TYR A 96 -12.12 -4.49 -10.34
C TYR A 96 -12.69 -3.33 -9.51
N LEU A 97 -13.52 -2.49 -10.13
CA LEU A 97 -14.16 -1.36 -9.46
C LEU A 97 -15.03 -1.80 -8.29
N ALA A 98 -15.79 -2.89 -8.45
CA ALA A 98 -16.61 -3.44 -7.37
C ALA A 98 -15.75 -3.82 -6.14
N LEU A 99 -14.59 -4.45 -6.34
CA LEU A 99 -13.67 -4.77 -5.25
C LEU A 99 -12.99 -3.52 -4.67
N CYS A 100 -12.67 -2.51 -5.48
CA CYS A 100 -12.14 -1.24 -4.95
C CYS A 100 -13.19 -0.52 -4.08
N LEU A 101 -14.46 -0.51 -4.49
CA LEU A 101 -15.55 0.03 -3.69
C LEU A 101 -15.79 -0.80 -2.41
N LEU A 102 -15.70 -2.12 -2.49
CA LEU A 102 -15.73 -2.96 -1.29
C LEU A 102 -14.56 -2.65 -0.36
N ALA A 103 -13.34 -2.51 -0.88
CA ALA A 103 -12.17 -2.12 -0.10
C ALA A 103 -12.35 -0.75 0.57
N SER A 104 -12.93 0.22 -0.13
CA SER A 104 -13.20 1.56 0.41
C SER A 104 -14.22 1.56 1.55
N SER A 105 -15.11 0.58 1.60
CA SER A 105 -16.03 0.41 2.73
C SER A 105 -15.31 -0.02 4.02
N PHE A 106 -14.10 -0.58 3.93
CA PHE A 106 -13.23 -0.87 5.08
C PHE A 106 -12.25 0.27 5.39
N HIS A 107 -11.75 0.94 4.34
CA HIS A 107 -10.89 2.10 4.51
C HIS A 107 -10.94 3.04 3.30
N ILE A 108 -11.25 4.29 3.56
CA ILE A 108 -11.50 5.33 2.52
C ILE A 108 -10.31 5.51 1.58
N SER A 109 -9.06 5.31 2.03
CA SER A 109 -7.86 5.41 1.18
C SER A 109 -7.87 4.43 0.00
N ALA A 110 -8.66 3.36 0.06
CA ALA A 110 -8.81 2.42 -1.04
C ALA A 110 -9.44 3.03 -2.30
N LEU A 111 -10.07 4.21 -2.21
CA LEU A 111 -10.49 4.97 -3.40
C LEU A 111 -9.32 5.35 -4.31
N LEU A 112 -8.09 5.46 -3.75
CA LEU A 112 -6.86 5.69 -4.53
C LEU A 112 -6.54 4.55 -5.49
N TYR A 113 -7.10 3.35 -5.29
CA TYR A 113 -6.91 2.23 -6.20
C TYR A 113 -7.70 2.36 -7.50
N ILE A 114 -8.82 3.12 -7.51
CA ILE A 114 -9.70 3.22 -8.68
C ILE A 114 -8.94 3.67 -9.95
N PRO A 115 -8.15 4.76 -9.95
CA PRO A 115 -7.41 5.19 -11.13
C PRO A 115 -6.30 4.22 -11.56
N LEU A 116 -5.85 3.34 -10.67
CA LEU A 116 -4.75 2.41 -10.97
C LEU A 116 -5.12 1.42 -12.09
N TYR A 117 -6.41 1.09 -12.27
CA TYR A 117 -6.86 0.29 -13.41
C TYR A 117 -6.34 0.80 -14.74
N PHE A 118 -6.28 2.11 -14.91
CA PHE A 118 -5.82 2.74 -16.15
C PHE A 118 -4.31 2.93 -16.19
N ILE A 119 -3.67 3.14 -15.05
CA ILE A 119 -2.26 3.52 -14.97
C ILE A 119 -1.35 2.29 -15.04
N VAL A 120 -1.62 1.26 -14.20
CA VAL A 120 -0.65 0.18 -13.99
C VAL A 120 -0.60 -0.87 -15.09
N ARG A 121 -1.59 -0.92 -15.98
CA ARG A 121 -1.67 -1.94 -17.04
C ARG A 121 -0.79 -1.66 -18.26
N TYR A 122 -0.26 -0.45 -18.40
CA TYR A 122 0.55 -0.07 -19.55
C TYR A 122 2.03 -0.38 -19.30
N LYS A 123 2.71 -0.80 -20.36
CA LYS A 123 4.18 -0.88 -20.40
C LYS A 123 4.72 0.49 -20.80
N TYR A 124 5.34 1.18 -19.85
CA TYR A 124 5.97 2.47 -20.11
C TYR A 124 7.41 2.28 -20.59
N ASN A 125 7.97 3.33 -21.19
CA ASN A 125 9.38 3.32 -21.60
C ASN A 125 10.28 3.28 -20.35
N LYS A 126 11.34 2.47 -20.39
CA LYS A 126 12.32 2.33 -19.30
C LYS A 126 12.87 3.66 -18.81
N TRP A 127 13.07 4.63 -19.71
CA TRP A 127 13.56 5.96 -19.35
C TRP A 127 12.60 6.73 -18.44
N ILE A 128 11.29 6.48 -18.54
CA ILE A 128 10.29 7.09 -17.64
C ILE A 128 10.51 6.56 -16.21
N TYR A 129 10.74 5.27 -16.05
CA TYR A 129 11.03 4.67 -14.75
C TYR A 129 12.32 5.23 -14.14
N ILE A 130 13.38 5.35 -14.95
CA ILE A 130 14.65 5.95 -14.50
C ILE A 130 14.44 7.39 -14.08
N ALA A 131 13.73 8.18 -14.88
CA ALA A 131 13.47 9.59 -14.59
C ALA A 131 12.68 9.77 -13.29
N ILE A 132 11.55 9.05 -13.13
CA ILE A 132 10.73 9.11 -11.90
C ILE A 132 11.56 8.67 -10.70
N PHE A 133 12.26 7.55 -10.79
CA PHE A 133 13.08 7.04 -9.70
C PHE A 133 14.18 8.02 -9.28
N THR A 134 14.87 8.63 -10.26
CA THR A 134 15.90 9.62 -9.99
C THR A 134 15.32 10.85 -9.33
N ILE A 135 14.24 11.41 -9.87
CA ILE A 135 13.59 12.62 -9.34
C ILE A 135 13.13 12.40 -7.88
N VAL A 136 12.44 11.29 -7.59
CA VAL A 136 11.93 11.05 -6.24
C VAL A 136 13.05 10.80 -5.22
N ASN A 137 14.17 10.18 -5.63
CA ASN A 137 15.36 10.06 -4.79
C ASN A 137 16.00 11.41 -4.50
N PHE A 138 16.10 12.30 -5.51
CA PHE A 138 16.61 13.66 -5.29
C PHE A 138 15.70 14.45 -4.33
N ILE A 139 14.38 14.38 -4.49
CA ILE A 139 13.41 14.99 -3.59
C ILE A 139 13.65 14.53 -2.15
N PHE A 140 13.78 13.21 -1.96
CA PHE A 140 14.02 12.60 -0.66
C PHE A 140 15.36 13.06 -0.05
N LEU A 141 16.47 12.99 -0.81
CA LEU A 141 17.81 13.33 -0.33
C LEU A 141 17.97 14.82 -0.04
N LEU A 142 17.32 15.68 -0.81
CA LEU A 142 17.34 17.13 -0.62
C LEU A 142 16.31 17.61 0.41
N HIS A 143 15.52 16.70 0.99
CA HIS A 143 14.46 17.01 1.97
C HIS A 143 13.51 18.11 1.47
N VAL A 144 13.13 18.05 0.16
CA VAL A 144 12.25 19.06 -0.43
C VAL A 144 10.82 18.89 0.10
N PRO A 145 10.24 19.90 0.79
CA PRO A 145 8.92 19.82 1.41
C PRO A 145 7.81 20.01 0.36
N ILE A 146 7.64 19.03 -0.56
CA ILE A 146 6.69 19.12 -1.66
C ILE A 146 5.25 19.14 -1.15
N ILE A 147 4.91 18.21 -0.25
CA ILE A 147 3.53 18.03 0.21
C ILE A 147 3.09 19.24 1.04
N THR A 148 3.92 19.69 1.97
CA THR A 148 3.66 20.91 2.75
C THR A 148 3.47 22.09 1.82
N THR A 149 4.34 22.28 0.83
CA THR A 149 4.26 23.38 -0.14
C THR A 149 2.97 23.30 -0.98
N VAL A 150 2.59 22.11 -1.46
CA VAL A 150 1.37 21.94 -2.26
C VAL A 150 0.12 22.20 -1.41
N ILE A 151 0.07 21.67 -0.19
CA ILE A 151 -1.08 21.88 0.71
C ILE A 151 -1.23 23.35 1.06
N THR A 152 -0.15 24.03 1.42
CA THR A 152 -0.21 25.46 1.76
C THR A 152 -0.57 26.33 0.58
N HIS A 153 -0.16 25.95 -0.64
CA HIS A 153 -0.49 26.71 -1.85
C HIS A 153 -1.95 26.51 -2.30
N ILE A 154 -2.49 25.29 -2.17
CA ILE A 154 -3.87 24.96 -2.62
C ILE A 154 -4.90 25.42 -1.60
N PHE A 155 -4.66 25.19 -0.32
CA PHE A 155 -5.66 25.42 0.73
C PHE A 155 -5.45 26.75 1.47
N GLY A 156 -4.28 27.38 1.34
CA GLY A 156 -3.97 28.66 1.94
C GLY A 156 -4.27 28.72 3.45
N GLU A 157 -4.50 29.93 3.95
CA GLU A 157 -4.90 30.17 5.34
C GLU A 157 -6.41 29.89 5.61
N ALA A 158 -7.17 29.46 4.59
CA ALA A 158 -8.62 29.52 4.59
C ALA A 158 -9.37 28.40 5.33
N ASN A 159 -8.73 27.26 5.62
CA ASN A 159 -9.41 26.12 6.24
C ASN A 159 -8.75 25.68 7.55
N GLY A 160 -9.25 26.15 8.68
CA GLY A 160 -8.74 25.80 10.02
C GLY A 160 -8.66 24.30 10.30
N VAL A 161 -9.49 23.46 9.66
CA VAL A 161 -9.45 21.99 9.80
C VAL A 161 -8.22 21.41 9.09
N VAL A 162 -7.85 21.91 7.91
CA VAL A 162 -6.65 21.46 7.17
C VAL A 162 -5.41 21.91 7.91
N GLN A 163 -5.40 23.15 8.38
CA GLN A 163 -4.28 23.70 9.16
C GLN A 163 -4.08 22.94 10.47
N MET A 164 -5.15 22.64 11.21
CA MET A 164 -5.09 21.84 12.44
C MET A 164 -4.56 20.43 12.19
N LYS A 165 -4.95 19.77 11.08
CA LYS A 165 -4.40 18.48 10.69
C LYS A 165 -2.93 18.60 10.28
N LEU A 166 -2.57 19.62 9.49
CA LEU A 166 -1.19 19.87 9.11
C LEU A 166 -0.32 20.09 10.35
N GLU A 167 -0.76 20.92 11.29
CA GLU A 167 -0.09 21.13 12.57
C GLU A 167 0.06 19.84 13.38
N THR A 168 -0.97 18.99 13.40
CA THR A 168 -0.92 17.69 14.07
C THR A 168 0.16 16.77 13.46
N TYR A 169 0.33 16.80 12.13
CA TYR A 169 1.33 15.99 11.44
C TYR A 169 2.71 16.63 11.40
N THR A 170 2.82 17.95 11.58
CA THR A 170 4.09 18.71 11.61
C THR A 170 4.61 18.97 13.03
N SER A 171 3.77 18.79 14.05
CA SER A 171 4.15 18.94 15.46
C SER A 171 4.37 17.58 16.12
N GLY A 172 5.46 17.44 16.87
CA GLY A 172 5.77 16.25 17.66
C GLY A 172 6.50 15.14 16.92
N ASN A 173 6.49 13.92 17.49
CA ASN A 173 7.21 12.74 16.96
C ASN A 173 6.72 12.26 15.57
N MET A 174 5.66 12.82 15.03
CA MET A 174 5.17 12.52 13.68
C MET A 174 5.87 13.33 12.59
N ALA A 175 6.58 14.39 12.96
CA ALA A 175 7.29 15.30 12.05
C ALA A 175 8.74 14.89 11.78
N GLU A 176 9.19 13.75 12.30
CA GLU A 176 10.55 13.28 11.99
C GLU A 176 10.65 12.92 10.51
N MET A 177 11.36 13.77 9.75
CA MET A 177 11.73 13.43 8.37
C MET A 177 12.55 12.15 8.37
N LYS A 178 12.17 11.22 7.49
CA LYS A 178 12.94 9.99 7.31
C LYS A 178 14.34 10.34 6.83
N THR A 179 15.33 10.06 7.66
CA THR A 179 16.74 10.18 7.32
C THR A 179 17.22 8.94 6.55
N LEU A 180 18.47 8.99 6.09
CA LEU A 180 19.15 7.83 5.51
C LEU A 180 19.09 6.65 6.49
N SER A 181 18.39 5.61 6.13
CA SER A 181 18.16 4.42 6.94
C SER A 181 18.43 3.15 6.13
N ILE A 182 18.55 2.00 6.81
CA ILE A 182 18.66 0.70 6.13
C ILE A 182 17.47 0.48 5.19
N GLY A 183 16.26 0.90 5.58
CA GLY A 183 15.08 0.81 4.72
C GLY A 183 15.14 1.72 3.48
N TYR A 184 15.88 2.84 3.52
CA TYR A 184 16.15 3.62 2.31
C TYR A 184 17.09 2.88 1.37
N LEU A 185 18.19 2.32 1.90
CA LEU A 185 19.16 1.57 1.09
C LEU A 185 18.53 0.35 0.44
N GLU A 186 17.70 -0.38 1.17
CA GLU A 186 16.91 -1.50 0.65
C GLU A 186 16.05 -1.07 -0.55
N ARG A 187 15.26 0.00 -0.41
CA ARG A 187 14.41 0.53 -1.49
C ARG A 187 15.20 1.04 -2.68
N LEU A 188 16.33 1.72 -2.42
CA LEU A 188 17.23 2.19 -3.46
C LEU A 188 17.78 1.02 -4.28
N PHE A 189 18.31 0.00 -3.60
CA PHE A 189 18.90 -1.18 -4.24
C PHE A 189 17.85 -1.97 -5.02
N THR A 190 16.71 -2.27 -4.41
CA THR A 190 15.61 -3.01 -5.06
C THR A 190 15.05 -2.23 -6.25
N GLY A 191 14.91 -0.91 -6.14
CA GLY A 191 14.49 -0.05 -7.25
C GLY A 191 15.45 -0.09 -8.42
N ILE A 192 16.76 -0.01 -8.17
CA ILE A 192 17.79 -0.15 -9.22
C ILE A 192 17.70 -1.52 -9.89
N LEU A 193 17.61 -2.60 -9.10
CA LEU A 193 17.50 -3.96 -9.65
C LEU A 193 16.28 -4.12 -10.56
N ILE A 194 15.10 -3.71 -10.10
CA ILE A 194 13.86 -3.84 -10.89
C ILE A 194 13.95 -3.02 -12.17
N ILE A 195 14.50 -1.82 -12.14
CA ILE A 195 14.68 -0.99 -13.34
C ILE A 195 15.71 -1.61 -14.29
N CYS A 196 16.83 -2.13 -13.77
CA CYS A 196 17.83 -2.78 -14.59
C CYS A 196 17.29 -4.02 -15.34
N TYR A 197 16.52 -4.84 -14.63
CA TYR A 197 15.95 -6.07 -15.17
C TYR A 197 14.54 -5.90 -15.77
N TYR A 198 14.05 -4.67 -15.91
CA TYR A 198 12.70 -4.36 -16.37
C TYR A 198 12.27 -5.12 -17.62
N ASP A 199 13.09 -5.09 -18.66
CA ASP A 199 12.74 -5.74 -19.94
C ASP A 199 12.66 -7.25 -19.79
N LYS A 200 13.63 -7.87 -19.11
CA LYS A 200 13.64 -9.31 -18.83
C LYS A 200 12.44 -9.75 -18.00
N LEU A 201 12.09 -9.00 -16.96
CA LEU A 201 10.91 -9.28 -16.12
C LEU A 201 9.61 -9.23 -16.92
N CYS A 202 9.50 -8.29 -17.86
CA CYS A 202 8.33 -8.20 -18.74
C CYS A 202 8.31 -9.28 -19.83
N GLU A 203 9.49 -9.83 -20.23
CA GLU A 203 9.58 -10.95 -21.17
C GLU A 203 9.13 -12.27 -20.55
N VAL A 204 9.44 -12.50 -19.26
CA VAL A 204 9.01 -13.71 -18.54
C VAL A 204 7.48 -13.77 -18.45
N ARG A 205 6.82 -12.67 -18.06
CA ARG A 205 5.36 -12.55 -18.02
C ARG A 205 4.95 -11.12 -18.33
N GLU A 206 4.05 -10.94 -19.29
CA GLU A 206 3.57 -9.60 -19.67
C GLU A 206 2.87 -8.87 -18.50
N GLU A 207 2.23 -9.61 -17.60
CA GLU A 207 1.54 -9.09 -16.41
C GLU A 207 2.50 -8.48 -15.39
N ASN A 208 3.79 -8.83 -15.41
CA ASN A 208 4.80 -8.29 -14.49
C ASN A 208 4.88 -6.75 -14.57
N LYS A 209 4.56 -6.14 -15.72
CA LYS A 209 4.44 -4.68 -15.83
C LYS A 209 3.51 -4.05 -14.78
N ILE A 210 2.43 -4.74 -14.40
CA ILE A 210 1.46 -4.25 -13.39
C ILE A 210 2.15 -4.13 -12.04
N PHE A 211 2.90 -5.16 -11.64
CA PHE A 211 3.62 -5.19 -10.36
C PHE A 211 4.80 -4.22 -10.33
N ILE A 212 5.51 -4.07 -11.46
CA ILE A 212 6.58 -3.05 -11.59
C ILE A 212 5.99 -1.64 -11.41
N ASN A 213 4.85 -1.35 -12.04
CA ASN A 213 4.18 -0.06 -11.89
C ASN A 213 3.70 0.16 -10.45
N LEU A 214 3.14 -0.86 -9.79
CA LEU A 214 2.76 -0.79 -8.38
C LEU A 214 3.98 -0.59 -7.47
N PHE A 215 5.10 -1.26 -7.78
CA PHE A 215 6.34 -1.09 -7.02
C PHE A 215 6.91 0.34 -7.17
N LEU A 216 6.86 0.91 -8.37
CA LEU A 216 7.24 2.31 -8.56
C LEU A 216 6.34 3.27 -7.78
N LEU A 217 5.04 2.99 -7.71
CA LEU A 217 4.13 3.77 -6.87
C LEU A 217 4.47 3.63 -5.37
N TYR A 218 4.88 2.43 -4.94
CA TYR A 218 5.41 2.21 -3.58
C TYR A 218 6.62 3.09 -3.31
N LEU A 219 7.63 3.09 -4.19
CA LEU A 219 8.83 3.90 -4.03
C LEU A 219 8.52 5.39 -4.07
N THR A 220 7.72 5.82 -5.06
CA THR A 220 7.34 7.21 -5.23
C THR A 220 6.60 7.74 -4.01
N SER A 221 5.60 7.00 -3.51
CA SER A 221 4.86 7.40 -2.31
C SER A 221 5.74 7.43 -1.07
N SER A 222 6.64 6.45 -0.89
CA SER A 222 7.57 6.41 0.24
C SER A 222 8.51 7.60 0.29
N PHE A 223 8.99 8.07 -0.87
CA PHE A 223 9.98 9.14 -0.96
C PHE A 223 9.33 10.53 -0.96
N ILE A 224 8.26 10.73 -1.73
CA ILE A 224 7.57 12.04 -1.79
C ILE A 224 6.89 12.37 -0.46
N LEU A 225 6.30 11.37 0.20
CA LEU A 225 5.60 11.55 1.48
C LEU A 225 6.55 11.45 2.69
N SER A 226 7.87 11.46 2.47
CA SER A 226 8.86 11.30 3.54
C SER A 226 8.85 12.41 4.58
N GLU A 227 8.27 13.58 4.25
CA GLU A 227 8.01 14.69 5.18
C GLU A 227 7.16 14.25 6.38
N PHE A 228 6.27 13.28 6.16
CA PHE A 228 5.35 12.76 7.16
C PHE A 228 5.55 11.26 7.32
N SER A 229 6.32 10.85 8.32
CA SER A 229 6.73 9.46 8.52
C SER A 229 5.55 8.49 8.55
N GLU A 230 4.49 8.83 9.28
CA GLU A 230 3.28 8.02 9.41
C GLU A 230 2.48 7.93 8.09
N ILE A 231 2.33 9.05 7.37
CA ILE A 231 1.59 9.06 6.09
C ILE A 231 2.37 8.28 5.04
N SER A 232 3.70 8.49 4.97
CA SER A 232 4.58 7.74 4.08
C SER A 232 4.51 6.24 4.34
N LEU A 233 4.53 5.81 5.61
CA LEU A 233 4.43 4.40 5.98
C LEU A 233 3.08 3.81 5.57
N ARG A 234 1.98 4.46 5.92
CA ARG A 234 0.62 3.98 5.61
C ARG A 234 0.36 3.92 4.11
N THR A 235 0.81 4.93 3.36
CA THR A 235 0.63 4.96 1.91
C THR A 235 1.52 3.95 1.21
N SER A 236 2.75 3.73 1.68
CA SER A 236 3.62 2.70 1.12
C SER A 236 3.06 1.29 1.33
N TYR A 237 2.40 1.00 2.45
CA TYR A 237 1.74 -0.29 2.64
C TYR A 237 0.65 -0.60 1.62
N LEU A 238 0.04 0.42 1.01
CA LEU A 238 -0.96 0.20 -0.06
C LEU A 238 -0.40 -0.61 -1.23
N PHE A 239 0.91 -0.55 -1.45
CA PHE A 239 1.58 -1.16 -2.59
C PHE A 239 2.58 -2.27 -2.21
N ILE A 240 2.71 -2.59 -0.90
CA ILE A 240 3.72 -3.54 -0.38
C ILE A 240 3.63 -4.93 -1.01
N CYS A 241 2.43 -5.35 -1.40
CA CYS A 241 2.23 -6.66 -2.02
C CYS A 241 2.89 -6.80 -3.40
N ALA A 242 3.30 -5.70 -4.04
CA ALA A 242 4.09 -5.76 -5.26
C ALA A 242 5.49 -6.35 -5.02
N CYS A 243 6.06 -6.14 -3.82
CA CYS A 243 7.37 -6.67 -3.46
C CYS A 243 7.37 -8.19 -3.29
N LEU A 244 6.24 -8.77 -2.85
CA LEU A 244 6.13 -10.20 -2.52
C LEU A 244 6.37 -11.11 -3.72
N LEU A 245 5.93 -10.71 -4.91
CA LEU A 245 6.02 -11.55 -6.10
C LEU A 245 7.44 -11.64 -6.64
N TYR A 246 8.20 -10.55 -6.57
CA TYR A 246 9.58 -10.54 -7.09
C TYR A 246 10.56 -11.28 -6.18
N THR A 247 10.29 -11.30 -4.88
CA THR A 247 11.17 -11.96 -3.92
C THR A 247 10.90 -13.45 -3.79
N SER A 248 9.68 -13.91 -4.07
CA SER A 248 9.34 -15.34 -4.03
C SER A 248 9.83 -16.09 -5.26
N ASP A 249 9.70 -15.50 -6.46
CA ASP A 249 10.14 -16.13 -7.71
C ASP A 249 11.68 -16.17 -7.84
N ALA A 250 12.37 -15.16 -7.28
CA ALA A 250 13.84 -15.12 -7.26
C ALA A 250 14.51 -16.13 -6.31
N ALA A 251 13.75 -16.80 -5.45
CA ALA A 251 14.27 -17.82 -4.54
C ALA A 251 14.21 -19.24 -5.13
N ASP A 252 13.53 -19.41 -6.27
CA ASP A 252 13.34 -20.69 -6.95
C ASP A 252 14.33 -20.87 -8.16
N GLU A 253 15.17 -19.86 -8.45
CA GLU A 253 16.34 -19.92 -9.37
C GLU A 253 17.64 -20.10 -8.58
#